data_7cd8dcb024ec5d61a8e066e83d35468e
#
_entry.id   7cd8dcb024ec5d61a8e066e83d35468e
#
_cell.length_a   1.000
_cell.length_b   1.000
_cell.length_c   1.000
_cell.angle_alpha   90.00
_cell.angle_beta   90.00
_cell.angle_gamma   90.00
#
_symmetry.space_group_name_H-M   'P 1'
#
loop_
_entity.id
_entity.type
_entity.pdbx_description
1 polymer ?
#
loop_
_entity_poly.entity_id
_entity_poly.type
_entity_poly.pdbx_seq_one_letter_code
_entity_poly.pdbx_strand_id
1 'polypeptide(L)'
;AASAVASASKSQPTPAISQFYSVVREETRGLPDRTVYRPADLKAVGPDVPVIVWANGGCRHANVFFATALSLLSARGFIVIADGAPEAVSTLSTAGGAQPQRMTEVIDWVTKSKDAKKQFDGRASGTRIAVIGQSCGGIEALVAGADPRVDSVVSVNSGLFANGALGYGRDRLNELHSPVLFIHGGPEAIEYQNSVENYALVDGPAALVGAVGAGHAGIFYGIRDNTQDGTIAVLEEGVTVLVQWFDYTLNGNSAAKAYFTDPSGLSSVPKWTVETKGLQP
;
A
#
# COMPACT_ATOMS: atom_id res chain seq x y z
N ALA A 1 25.00 -7.01 -40.97
CA ALA A 1 24.59 -7.92 -39.92
C ALA A 1 23.85 -7.08 -38.83
N ALA A 2 22.52 -7.14 -38.84
CA ALA A 2 21.69 -6.48 -37.83
C ALA A 2 21.50 -7.45 -36.67
N SER A 3 21.97 -7.05 -35.48
CA SER A 3 21.76 -7.80 -34.24
C SER A 3 20.33 -7.55 -33.75
N ALA A 4 19.49 -8.57 -33.77
CA ALA A 4 18.17 -8.53 -33.16
C ALA A 4 18.34 -8.62 -31.63
N VAL A 5 17.99 -7.56 -30.93
CA VAL A 5 17.84 -7.58 -29.48
C VAL A 5 16.51 -8.28 -29.18
N ALA A 6 16.58 -9.47 -28.62
CA ALA A 6 15.41 -10.22 -28.18
C ALA A 6 14.81 -9.50 -26.97
N SER A 7 13.63 -8.92 -27.15
CA SER A 7 12.78 -8.41 -26.08
C SER A 7 12.30 -9.59 -25.24
N ALA A 8 12.75 -9.69 -24.00
CA ALA A 8 12.27 -10.69 -23.06
C ALA A 8 10.80 -10.40 -22.73
N SER A 9 9.92 -11.26 -23.21
CA SER A 9 8.49 -11.25 -22.93
C SER A 9 8.25 -11.44 -21.43
N LYS A 10 7.74 -10.39 -20.75
CA LYS A 10 7.23 -10.44 -19.40
C LYS A 10 5.81 -10.99 -19.37
N SER A 11 5.62 -12.24 -19.68
CA SER A 11 4.31 -12.87 -19.48
C SER A 11 4.39 -13.93 -18.40
N GLN A 12 4.16 -13.50 -17.16
CA GLN A 12 3.77 -14.40 -16.08
C GLN A 12 2.25 -14.30 -15.92
N PRO A 13 1.54 -15.42 -15.81
CA PRO A 13 0.10 -15.36 -15.54
C PRO A 13 -0.12 -14.72 -14.15
N THR A 14 -0.82 -13.61 -14.14
CA THR A 14 -1.28 -12.95 -12.92
C THR A 14 -2.22 -13.92 -12.20
N PRO A 15 -2.03 -14.21 -10.90
CA PRO A 15 -2.98 -14.99 -10.13
C PRO A 15 -4.37 -14.36 -10.24
N ALA A 16 -5.39 -15.14 -10.46
CA ALA A 16 -6.75 -14.60 -10.47
C ALA A 16 -7.04 -13.90 -9.16
N ILE A 17 -7.65 -12.72 -9.21
CA ILE A 17 -8.02 -11.89 -8.03
C ILE A 17 -8.87 -12.68 -7.01
N SER A 18 -9.51 -13.76 -7.46
CA SER A 18 -10.31 -14.68 -6.63
C SER A 18 -9.49 -15.69 -5.82
N GLN A 19 -8.18 -15.81 -6.05
CA GLN A 19 -7.37 -16.80 -5.33
C GLN A 19 -6.97 -16.28 -3.96
N PHE A 20 -7.16 -17.12 -2.93
CA PHE A 20 -6.73 -16.86 -1.57
C PHE A 20 -5.65 -17.86 -1.14
N TYR A 21 -4.58 -17.33 -0.56
CA TYR A 21 -3.48 -18.11 0.01
C TYR A 21 -3.57 -18.10 1.54
N SER A 22 -3.17 -19.20 2.18
CA SER A 22 -2.91 -19.20 3.63
C SER A 22 -1.76 -18.24 3.92
N VAL A 23 -1.85 -17.49 5.03
CA VAL A 23 -0.89 -16.43 5.38
C VAL A 23 -0.08 -16.84 6.60
N VAL A 24 1.23 -16.58 6.52
CA VAL A 24 2.16 -16.62 7.64
C VAL A 24 2.46 -15.18 8.06
N ARG A 25 2.46 -14.94 9.38
CA ARG A 25 2.89 -13.69 10.01
C ARG A 25 4.13 -13.97 10.84
N GLU A 26 5.22 -13.31 10.54
CA GLU A 26 6.53 -13.57 11.17
C GLU A 26 7.38 -12.30 11.24
N GLU A 27 8.43 -12.29 12.05
CA GLU A 27 9.39 -11.20 12.08
C GLU A 27 10.37 -11.31 10.90
N THR A 28 10.87 -10.18 10.41
CA THR A 28 11.94 -10.13 9.40
C THR A 28 13.25 -10.65 9.97
N ARG A 29 13.99 -11.41 9.18
CA ARG A 29 15.33 -11.88 9.54
C ARG A 29 16.36 -10.79 9.27
N GLY A 30 17.14 -10.42 10.29
CA GLY A 30 18.23 -9.45 10.14
C GLY A 30 17.81 -7.98 9.93
N LEU A 31 16.52 -7.68 10.03
CA LEU A 31 15.99 -6.34 10.08
C LEU A 31 14.95 -6.27 11.22
N PRO A 32 15.35 -5.87 12.43
CA PRO A 32 14.45 -5.90 13.58
C PRO A 32 13.27 -4.93 13.45
N ASP A 33 12.26 -5.15 14.27
CA ASP A 33 11.07 -4.30 14.38
C ASP A 33 10.25 -4.18 13.08
N ARG A 34 10.15 -5.26 12.32
CA ARG A 34 9.29 -5.38 11.15
C ARG A 34 8.53 -6.69 11.17
N THR A 35 7.32 -6.66 10.66
CA THR A 35 6.44 -7.84 10.51
C THR A 35 6.27 -8.17 9.03
N VAL A 36 6.47 -9.42 8.68
CA VAL A 36 6.13 -9.96 7.36
C VAL A 36 4.77 -10.64 7.44
N TYR A 37 3.88 -10.29 6.53
CA TYR A 37 2.68 -11.04 6.16
C TYR A 37 2.92 -11.60 4.77
N ARG A 38 2.92 -12.90 4.60
CA ARG A 38 3.17 -13.52 3.30
C ARG A 38 2.34 -14.77 3.07
N PRO A 39 2.03 -15.12 1.82
CA PRO A 39 1.55 -16.46 1.51
C PRO A 39 2.48 -17.52 2.11
N ALA A 40 1.88 -18.55 2.72
CA ALA A 40 2.65 -19.63 3.36
C ALA A 40 3.50 -20.39 2.33
N ASP A 41 2.94 -20.60 1.14
CA ASP A 41 3.64 -21.20 -0.01
C ASP A 41 3.85 -20.14 -1.10
N LEU A 42 5.00 -19.47 -1.07
CA LEU A 42 5.39 -18.49 -2.08
C LEU A 42 5.61 -19.12 -3.46
N LYS A 43 5.93 -20.42 -3.51
CA LYS A 43 6.09 -21.14 -4.77
C LYS A 43 4.77 -21.26 -5.53
N ALA A 44 3.67 -21.44 -4.81
CA ALA A 44 2.33 -21.44 -5.39
C ALA A 44 1.91 -20.09 -5.97
N VAL A 45 2.44 -18.97 -5.42
CA VAL A 45 2.20 -17.62 -5.96
C VAL A 45 2.99 -17.39 -7.24
N GLY A 46 4.27 -17.68 -7.21
CA GLY A 46 5.13 -17.49 -8.40
C GLY A 46 6.60 -17.24 -8.06
N PRO A 47 7.43 -17.03 -9.10
CA PRO A 47 8.87 -16.81 -8.92
C PRO A 47 9.23 -15.37 -8.53
N ASP A 48 8.34 -14.42 -8.71
CA ASP A 48 8.59 -12.97 -8.52
C ASP A 48 7.35 -12.32 -7.88
N VAL A 49 7.25 -12.41 -6.55
CA VAL A 49 6.08 -12.00 -5.77
C VAL A 49 6.20 -10.52 -5.42
N PRO A 50 5.21 -9.67 -5.74
CA PRO A 50 5.26 -8.25 -5.43
C PRO A 50 5.37 -7.98 -3.94
N VAL A 51 6.09 -6.92 -3.59
CA VAL A 51 6.35 -6.50 -2.21
C VAL A 51 5.64 -5.18 -1.91
N ILE A 52 4.93 -5.15 -0.80
CA ILE A 52 4.22 -3.97 -0.30
C ILE A 52 4.81 -3.61 1.06
N VAL A 53 5.28 -2.38 1.20
CA VAL A 53 5.85 -1.85 2.45
C VAL A 53 4.80 -0.97 3.12
N TRP A 54 4.45 -1.30 4.36
CA TRP A 54 3.39 -0.65 5.14
C TRP A 54 3.94 0.18 6.29
N ALA A 55 3.41 1.42 6.44
CA ALA A 55 3.66 2.29 7.58
C ALA A 55 2.36 2.64 8.33
N ASN A 56 2.46 2.78 9.67
CA ASN A 56 1.31 2.86 10.55
C ASN A 56 0.89 4.30 10.89
N GLY A 57 -0.39 4.45 11.24
CA GLY A 57 -0.91 5.68 11.81
C GLY A 57 -0.27 6.04 13.15
N GLY A 58 -0.33 7.33 13.50
CA GLY A 58 0.26 7.85 14.74
C GLY A 58 1.79 7.79 14.79
N CYS A 59 2.46 7.64 13.65
CA CYS A 59 3.91 7.40 13.55
C CYS A 59 4.39 6.25 14.46
N ARG A 60 3.58 5.22 14.63
CA ARG A 60 3.81 4.09 15.55
C ARG A 60 4.61 2.99 14.89
N HIS A 61 5.45 2.32 15.69
CA HIS A 61 6.15 1.10 15.29
C HIS A 61 5.38 -0.13 15.78
N ALA A 62 4.08 -0.21 15.43
CA ALA A 62 3.19 -1.30 15.81
C ALA A 62 2.07 -1.44 14.77
N ASN A 63 1.95 -2.62 14.18
CA ASN A 63 1.01 -2.88 13.09
C ASN A 63 -0.17 -3.78 13.49
N VAL A 64 -0.27 -4.18 14.73
CA VAL A 64 -1.30 -5.12 15.22
C VAL A 64 -2.73 -4.63 14.91
N PHE A 65 -2.96 -3.34 14.91
CA PHE A 65 -4.27 -2.74 14.60
C PHE A 65 -4.68 -2.91 13.14
N PHE A 66 -3.73 -3.15 12.25
CA PHE A 66 -3.94 -3.37 10.82
C PHE A 66 -3.79 -4.83 10.41
N ALA A 67 -3.52 -5.73 11.36
CA ALA A 67 -3.15 -7.12 11.07
C ALA A 67 -4.19 -7.86 10.21
N THR A 68 -5.48 -7.61 10.41
CA THR A 68 -6.55 -8.22 9.61
C THR A 68 -6.46 -7.77 8.15
N ALA A 69 -6.36 -6.46 7.91
CA ALA A 69 -6.26 -5.91 6.55
C ALA A 69 -4.98 -6.39 5.85
N LEU A 70 -3.84 -6.36 6.56
CA LEU A 70 -2.55 -6.78 6.00
C LEU A 70 -2.52 -8.28 5.68
N SER A 71 -3.16 -9.11 6.52
CA SER A 71 -3.31 -10.54 6.26
C SER A 71 -4.20 -10.81 5.04
N LEU A 72 -5.33 -10.11 4.90
CA LEU A 72 -6.22 -10.25 3.75
C LEU A 72 -5.53 -9.78 2.45
N LEU A 73 -4.76 -8.69 2.51
CA LEU A 73 -3.98 -8.23 1.37
C LEU A 73 -2.93 -9.27 0.96
N SER A 74 -2.19 -9.79 1.92
CA SER A 74 -1.19 -10.85 1.69
C SER A 74 -1.82 -12.14 1.13
N ALA A 75 -3.02 -12.50 1.62
CA ALA A 75 -3.76 -13.67 1.12
C ALA A 75 -4.08 -13.60 -0.38
N ARG A 76 -3.95 -12.42 -0.99
CA ARG A 76 -4.16 -12.21 -2.43
C ARG A 76 -2.87 -12.31 -3.25
N GLY A 77 -1.78 -12.76 -2.67
CA GLY A 77 -0.54 -13.07 -3.38
C GLY A 77 0.53 -11.96 -3.29
N PHE A 78 0.52 -11.18 -2.22
CA PHE A 78 1.53 -10.15 -1.95
C PHE A 78 2.36 -10.50 -0.71
N ILE A 79 3.63 -10.12 -0.74
CA ILE A 79 4.45 -10.05 0.48
C ILE A 79 4.25 -8.65 1.05
N VAL A 80 3.71 -8.55 2.27
CA VAL A 80 3.51 -7.27 2.96
C VAL A 80 4.47 -7.18 4.13
N ILE A 81 5.27 -6.12 4.17
CA ILE A 81 6.26 -5.90 5.25
C ILE A 81 5.87 -4.61 5.97
N ALA A 82 5.43 -4.76 7.21
CA ALA A 82 4.89 -3.68 8.01
C ALA A 82 5.89 -3.23 9.09
N ASP A 83 5.90 -1.94 9.37
CA ASP A 83 6.66 -1.37 10.48
C ASP A 83 6.14 -1.87 11.83
N GLY A 84 7.06 -2.21 12.72
CA GLY A 84 6.79 -2.79 14.04
C GLY A 84 6.93 -4.32 14.10
N ALA A 85 7.41 -4.82 15.22
CA ALA A 85 7.49 -6.26 15.48
C ALA A 85 6.09 -6.89 15.56
N PRO A 86 5.92 -8.21 15.29
CA PRO A 86 4.60 -8.87 15.22
C PRO A 86 3.71 -8.67 16.45
N GLU A 87 4.30 -8.65 17.63
CA GLU A 87 3.57 -8.52 18.90
C GLU A 87 3.69 -7.12 19.52
N ALA A 88 4.29 -6.16 18.80
CA ALA A 88 4.42 -4.80 19.30
C ALA A 88 3.05 -4.14 19.46
N VAL A 89 2.82 -3.57 20.63
CA VAL A 89 1.64 -2.76 20.94
C VAL A 89 2.13 -1.39 21.41
N SER A 90 1.71 -0.34 20.72
CA SER A 90 1.99 1.03 21.11
C SER A 90 0.70 1.84 21.04
N THR A 91 0.36 2.48 22.14
CA THR A 91 -0.79 3.41 22.23
C THR A 91 -0.38 4.86 21.99
N LEU A 92 0.93 5.13 21.97
CA LEU A 92 1.47 6.47 21.82
C LEU A 92 2.15 6.60 20.45
N SER A 93 1.96 7.74 19.81
CA SER A 93 2.77 8.13 18.67
C SER A 93 4.22 8.32 19.12
N THR A 94 5.17 8.00 18.25
CA THR A 94 6.58 8.33 18.50
C THR A 94 6.75 9.85 18.50
N ALA A 95 7.44 10.39 19.49
CA ALA A 95 7.85 11.78 19.48
C ALA A 95 8.85 11.98 18.33
N GLY A 96 8.56 12.85 17.37
CA GLY A 96 9.54 13.19 16.34
C GLY A 96 9.03 13.19 14.90
N GLY A 97 7.73 12.96 14.66
CA GLY A 97 7.14 13.04 13.34
C GLY A 97 7.29 11.76 12.50
N ALA A 98 7.05 11.88 11.19
CA ALA A 98 7.12 10.78 10.25
C ALA A 98 8.57 10.33 10.00
N GLN A 99 8.75 9.03 9.78
CA GLN A 99 10.05 8.39 9.55
C GLN A 99 10.06 7.57 8.24
N PRO A 100 9.97 8.21 7.07
CA PRO A 100 9.90 7.51 5.78
C PRO A 100 11.13 6.65 5.49
N GLN A 101 12.29 6.95 6.09
CA GLN A 101 13.49 6.13 5.99
C GLN A 101 13.29 4.69 6.49
N ARG A 102 12.34 4.47 7.41
CA ARG A 102 12.01 3.11 7.87
C ARG A 102 11.40 2.26 6.76
N MET A 103 10.74 2.87 5.78
CA MET A 103 10.23 2.18 4.58
C MET A 103 11.37 1.90 3.58
N THR A 104 12.27 2.84 3.36
CA THR A 104 13.42 2.65 2.46
C THR A 104 14.42 1.62 3.00
N GLU A 105 14.57 1.50 4.32
CA GLU A 105 15.33 0.41 4.95
C GLU A 105 14.74 -0.98 4.59
N VAL A 106 13.41 -1.11 4.56
CA VAL A 106 12.76 -2.37 4.11
C VAL A 106 13.05 -2.64 2.64
N ILE A 107 12.98 -1.62 1.78
CA ILE A 107 13.29 -1.75 0.35
C ILE A 107 14.75 -2.17 0.17
N ASP A 108 15.69 -1.58 0.91
CA ASP A 108 17.10 -1.99 0.91
C ASP A 108 17.27 -3.43 1.37
N TRP A 109 16.58 -3.82 2.43
CA TRP A 109 16.64 -5.19 2.95
C TRP A 109 16.12 -6.21 1.93
N VAL A 110 14.95 -5.97 1.34
CA VAL A 110 14.37 -6.86 0.31
C VAL A 110 15.30 -7.01 -0.90
N THR A 111 15.90 -5.92 -1.35
CA THR A 111 16.67 -5.89 -2.61
C THR A 111 18.12 -6.31 -2.46
N LYS A 112 18.72 -6.20 -1.25
CA LYS A 112 20.15 -6.38 -1.04
C LYS A 112 20.52 -7.45 -0.03
N SER A 113 19.59 -7.82 0.90
CA SER A 113 19.91 -8.70 2.02
C SER A 113 19.88 -10.18 1.63
N LYS A 114 20.89 -10.93 2.09
CA LYS A 114 20.90 -12.40 2.01
C LYS A 114 19.82 -13.02 2.90
N ASP A 115 19.47 -12.37 4.02
CA ASP A 115 18.44 -12.83 4.93
C ASP A 115 17.04 -12.72 4.32
N ALA A 116 16.75 -11.62 3.60
CA ALA A 116 15.53 -11.48 2.83
C ALA A 116 15.43 -12.54 1.73
N LYS A 117 16.51 -12.73 0.97
CA LYS A 117 16.54 -13.77 -0.08
C LYS A 117 16.27 -15.15 0.50
N LYS A 118 16.85 -15.47 1.67
CA LYS A 118 16.63 -16.74 2.34
C LYS A 118 15.21 -16.86 2.91
N GLN A 119 14.67 -15.79 3.50
CA GLN A 119 13.33 -15.79 4.09
C GLN A 119 12.23 -16.00 3.05
N PHE A 120 12.43 -15.51 1.83
CA PHE A 120 11.46 -15.59 0.74
C PHE A 120 11.84 -16.60 -0.37
N ASP A 121 12.80 -17.47 -0.14
CA ASP A 121 13.30 -18.43 -1.16
C ASP A 121 13.68 -17.75 -2.50
N GLY A 122 14.18 -16.52 -2.43
CA GLY A 122 14.51 -15.71 -3.59
C GLY A 122 13.31 -15.25 -4.42
N ARG A 123 12.08 -15.32 -3.88
CA ARG A 123 10.83 -15.04 -4.61
C ARG A 123 10.26 -13.64 -4.40
N ALA A 124 10.76 -12.89 -3.41
CA ALA A 124 10.37 -11.48 -3.27
C ALA A 124 10.86 -10.66 -4.45
N SER A 125 9.97 -9.90 -5.07
CA SER A 125 10.32 -9.04 -6.19
C SER A 125 11.24 -7.91 -5.76
N GLY A 126 12.30 -7.69 -6.52
CA GLY A 126 13.16 -6.51 -6.37
C GLY A 126 12.78 -5.35 -7.31
N THR A 127 11.77 -5.55 -8.16
CA THR A 127 11.37 -4.61 -9.21
C THR A 127 9.86 -4.35 -9.27
N ARG A 128 9.08 -4.87 -8.32
CA ARG A 128 7.65 -4.63 -8.17
C ARG A 128 7.37 -4.33 -6.71
N ILE A 129 7.62 -3.08 -6.32
CA ILE A 129 7.59 -2.62 -4.93
C ILE A 129 6.61 -1.47 -4.80
N ALA A 130 5.71 -1.57 -3.83
CA ALA A 130 4.81 -0.50 -3.43
C ALA A 130 5.07 -0.03 -2.01
N VAL A 131 4.77 1.24 -1.76
CA VAL A 131 4.72 1.82 -0.41
C VAL A 131 3.29 2.28 -0.11
N ILE A 132 2.82 1.98 1.09
CA ILE A 132 1.49 2.32 1.56
C ILE A 132 1.51 2.62 3.05
N GLY A 133 0.69 3.54 3.51
CA GLY A 133 0.52 3.77 4.93
C GLY A 133 -0.74 4.56 5.27
N GLN A 134 -1.14 4.47 6.53
CA GLN A 134 -2.32 5.13 7.05
C GLN A 134 -1.94 6.32 7.93
N SER A 135 -2.61 7.47 7.76
CA SER A 135 -2.41 8.69 8.54
C SER A 135 -0.93 9.15 8.50
N CYS A 136 -0.22 9.19 9.62
CA CYS A 136 1.24 9.45 9.61
C CYS A 136 1.98 8.53 8.62
N GLY A 137 1.65 7.25 8.59
CA GLY A 137 2.22 6.30 7.63
C GLY A 137 1.94 6.64 6.18
N GLY A 138 0.82 7.33 5.90
CA GLY A 138 0.52 7.85 4.56
C GLY A 138 1.47 8.97 4.13
N ILE A 139 1.89 9.82 5.07
CA ILE A 139 2.96 10.81 4.85
C ILE A 139 4.29 10.10 4.55
N GLU A 140 4.62 9.08 5.35
CA GLU A 140 5.82 8.28 5.15
C GLU A 140 5.84 7.62 3.77
N ALA A 141 4.70 7.06 3.32
CA ALA A 141 4.57 6.46 1.99
C ALA A 141 4.74 7.49 0.86
N LEU A 142 4.13 8.67 0.99
CA LEU A 142 4.29 9.75 0.01
C LEU A 142 5.74 10.22 -0.12
N VAL A 143 6.49 10.28 0.98
CA VAL A 143 7.90 10.66 0.95
C VAL A 143 8.79 9.51 0.45
N ALA A 144 8.58 8.28 0.93
CA ALA A 144 9.32 7.11 0.49
C ALA A 144 9.08 6.77 -0.98
N GLY A 145 7.93 7.21 -1.54
CA GLY A 145 7.59 7.05 -2.96
C GLY A 145 8.57 7.72 -3.94
N ALA A 146 9.42 8.63 -3.45
CA ALA A 146 10.52 9.22 -4.22
C ALA A 146 11.66 8.22 -4.52
N ASP A 147 11.76 7.10 -3.78
CA ASP A 147 12.77 6.07 -4.06
C ASP A 147 12.53 5.49 -5.47
N PRO A 148 13.55 5.48 -6.33
CA PRO A 148 13.40 5.06 -7.73
C PRO A 148 12.96 3.60 -7.91
N ARG A 149 12.99 2.79 -6.86
CA ARG A 149 12.56 1.39 -6.86
C ARG A 149 11.06 1.22 -6.56
N VAL A 150 10.38 2.31 -6.21
CA VAL A 150 8.94 2.28 -5.89
C VAL A 150 8.12 2.44 -7.16
N ASP A 151 7.25 1.46 -7.41
CA ASP A 151 6.39 1.40 -8.61
C ASP A 151 4.94 1.81 -8.32
N SER A 152 4.58 1.96 -7.05
CA SER A 152 3.21 2.32 -6.64
C SER A 152 3.21 2.95 -5.25
N VAL A 153 2.41 4.00 -5.07
CA VAL A 153 2.26 4.71 -3.79
C VAL A 153 0.80 4.76 -3.39
N VAL A 154 0.50 4.47 -2.13
CA VAL A 154 -0.85 4.59 -1.58
C VAL A 154 -0.81 5.39 -0.27
N SER A 155 -1.58 6.45 -0.21
CA SER A 155 -1.79 7.27 1.01
C SER A 155 -3.21 7.07 1.53
N VAL A 156 -3.33 6.45 2.71
CA VAL A 156 -4.62 6.11 3.32
C VAL A 156 -4.92 7.08 4.45
N ASN A 157 -6.07 7.73 4.40
CA ASN A 157 -6.54 8.70 5.41
C ASN A 157 -5.46 9.75 5.71
N SER A 158 -4.83 10.33 4.67
CA SER A 158 -3.63 11.13 4.85
C SER A 158 -3.40 12.12 3.69
N GLY A 159 -2.28 12.77 3.74
CA GLY A 159 -1.73 13.73 2.79
C GLY A 159 -0.67 14.58 3.45
N LEU A 160 0.28 15.08 2.66
CA LEU A 160 1.30 16.02 3.14
C LEU A 160 0.64 17.36 3.50
N PHE A 161 0.98 17.90 4.65
CA PHE A 161 0.44 19.18 5.11
C PHE A 161 1.10 20.36 4.41
N ALA A 162 0.33 21.40 4.11
CA ALA A 162 0.84 22.61 3.48
C ALA A 162 1.89 23.33 4.36
N ASN A 163 1.77 23.23 5.68
CA ASN A 163 2.69 23.82 6.65
C ASN A 163 3.87 22.91 7.02
N GLY A 164 4.02 21.75 6.39
CA GLY A 164 5.10 20.81 6.69
C GLY A 164 4.95 20.06 8.02
N ALA A 165 3.74 19.99 8.58
CA ALA A 165 3.51 19.23 9.80
C ALA A 165 4.00 17.78 9.69
N LEU A 166 4.48 17.21 10.77
CA LEU A 166 5.15 15.90 10.86
C LEU A 166 6.48 15.81 10.08
N GLY A 167 7.02 16.95 9.61
CA GLY A 167 8.37 17.07 9.08
C GLY A 167 8.47 17.15 7.56
N TYR A 168 7.36 17.01 6.81
CA TYR A 168 7.41 16.96 5.34
C TYR A 168 6.28 17.79 4.73
N GLY A 169 6.63 18.69 3.80
CA GLY A 169 5.70 19.56 3.09
C GLY A 169 5.27 18.99 1.74
N ARG A 170 4.30 19.65 1.11
CA ARG A 170 3.70 19.27 -0.17
C ARG A 170 4.64 19.35 -1.37
N ASP A 171 5.76 20.07 -1.25
CA ASP A 171 6.84 20.08 -2.24
C ASP A 171 7.38 18.69 -2.56
N ARG A 172 7.32 17.77 -1.57
CA ARG A 172 7.74 16.38 -1.75
C ARG A 172 6.87 15.60 -2.76
N LEU A 173 5.65 16.06 -3.06
CA LEU A 173 4.80 15.45 -4.09
C LEU A 173 5.42 15.54 -5.49
N ASN A 174 6.26 16.54 -5.75
CA ASN A 174 6.95 16.71 -7.04
C ASN A 174 8.05 15.64 -7.28
N GLU A 175 8.44 14.92 -6.26
CA GLU A 175 9.43 13.83 -6.34
C GLU A 175 8.80 12.48 -6.73
N LEU A 176 7.47 12.39 -6.73
CA LEU A 176 6.75 11.17 -7.08
C LEU A 176 6.82 10.90 -8.59
N HIS A 177 7.13 9.67 -8.95
CA HIS A 177 7.33 9.23 -10.32
C HIS A 177 6.48 8.01 -10.71
N SER A 178 5.76 7.44 -9.77
CA SER A 178 4.90 6.27 -9.96
C SER A 178 3.42 6.61 -9.69
N PRO A 179 2.46 5.78 -10.12
CA PRO A 179 1.04 6.01 -9.85
C PRO A 179 0.73 6.14 -8.34
N VAL A 180 -0.15 7.07 -7.98
CA VAL A 180 -0.52 7.36 -6.60
C VAL A 180 -2.01 7.14 -6.38
N LEU A 181 -2.35 6.39 -5.33
CA LEU A 181 -3.72 6.25 -4.84
C LEU A 181 -3.87 6.99 -3.50
N PHE A 182 -4.84 7.88 -3.44
CA PHE A 182 -5.31 8.49 -2.19
C PHE A 182 -6.62 7.85 -1.78
N ILE A 183 -6.71 7.39 -0.53
CA ILE A 183 -7.94 6.83 0.05
C ILE A 183 -8.33 7.66 1.26
N HIS A 184 -9.58 8.15 1.30
CA HIS A 184 -10.11 8.90 2.44
C HIS A 184 -11.39 8.28 2.99
N GLY A 185 -11.74 8.63 4.22
CA GLY A 185 -12.90 8.09 4.94
C GLY A 185 -14.22 8.82 4.72
N GLY A 186 -14.31 9.63 3.65
CA GLY A 186 -15.47 10.44 3.31
C GLY A 186 -15.30 11.92 3.67
N PRO A 187 -16.24 12.79 3.25
CA PRO A 187 -16.14 14.25 3.42
C PRO A 187 -16.07 14.73 4.88
N GLU A 188 -16.57 13.93 5.81
CA GLU A 188 -16.56 14.25 7.24
C GLU A 188 -15.25 13.81 7.95
N ALA A 189 -14.38 13.08 7.25
CA ALA A 189 -13.11 12.64 7.81
C ALA A 189 -12.12 13.81 7.91
N ILE A 190 -11.33 13.85 8.97
CA ILE A 190 -10.42 14.97 9.27
C ILE A 190 -9.36 15.18 8.20
N GLU A 191 -8.97 14.13 7.47
CA GLU A 191 -7.98 14.20 6.41
C GLU A 191 -8.57 14.52 5.03
N TYR A 192 -9.89 14.56 4.88
CA TYR A 192 -10.55 14.65 3.58
C TYR A 192 -9.99 15.77 2.70
N GLN A 193 -10.03 17.00 3.22
CA GLN A 193 -9.56 18.16 2.47
C GLN A 193 -8.07 18.03 2.09
N ASN A 194 -7.24 17.51 3.00
CA ASN A 194 -5.82 17.31 2.73
C ASN A 194 -5.58 16.23 1.67
N SER A 195 -6.34 15.13 1.69
CA SER A 195 -6.27 14.09 0.63
C SER A 195 -6.63 14.65 -0.74
N VAL A 196 -7.73 15.43 -0.83
CA VAL A 196 -8.18 16.08 -2.06
C VAL A 196 -7.13 17.04 -2.62
N GLU A 197 -6.55 17.88 -1.76
CA GLU A 197 -5.53 18.85 -2.16
C GLU A 197 -4.22 18.16 -2.61
N ASN A 198 -3.81 17.10 -1.93
CA ASN A 198 -2.63 16.31 -2.36
C ASN A 198 -2.88 15.65 -3.72
N TYR A 199 -4.05 15.02 -3.91
CA TYR A 199 -4.43 14.46 -5.20
C TYR A 199 -4.38 15.50 -6.32
N ALA A 200 -4.89 16.70 -6.09
CA ALA A 200 -4.87 17.78 -7.08
C ALA A 200 -3.44 18.19 -7.47
N LEU A 201 -2.50 18.14 -6.53
CA LEU A 201 -1.10 18.57 -6.72
C LEU A 201 -0.20 17.53 -7.39
N VAL A 202 -0.54 16.26 -7.37
CA VAL A 202 0.26 15.21 -8.03
C VAL A 202 0.16 15.35 -9.55
N ASP A 203 1.28 15.39 -10.24
CA ASP A 203 1.31 15.56 -11.72
C ASP A 203 1.08 14.25 -12.48
N GLY A 204 1.46 13.12 -11.90
CA GLY A 204 1.39 11.79 -12.53
C GLY A 204 0.01 11.13 -12.49
N PRO A 205 -0.09 9.89 -12.99
CA PRO A 205 -1.30 9.07 -12.87
C PRO A 205 -1.73 8.91 -11.42
N ALA A 206 -2.98 9.22 -11.12
CA ALA A 206 -3.49 9.13 -9.75
C ALA A 206 -4.97 8.79 -9.67
N ALA A 207 -5.38 8.23 -8.54
CA ALA A 207 -6.77 8.05 -8.17
C ALA A 207 -7.04 8.63 -6.77
N LEU A 208 -8.22 9.20 -6.59
CA LEU A 208 -8.77 9.64 -5.31
C LEU A 208 -10.02 8.81 -5.03
N VAL A 209 -9.96 8.03 -3.96
CA VAL A 209 -11.00 7.07 -3.59
C VAL A 209 -11.54 7.42 -2.20
N GLY A 210 -12.85 7.40 -2.05
CA GLY A 210 -13.50 7.70 -0.78
C GLY A 210 -14.40 6.57 -0.32
N ALA A 211 -14.26 6.18 0.95
CA ALA A 211 -15.21 5.33 1.68
C ALA A 211 -16.12 6.24 2.53
N VAL A 212 -17.25 6.65 1.99
CA VAL A 212 -18.13 7.65 2.62
C VAL A 212 -18.68 7.12 3.93
N GLY A 213 -18.43 7.88 5.02
CA GLY A 213 -18.87 7.52 6.37
C GLY A 213 -17.92 6.62 7.14
N ALA A 214 -16.78 6.22 6.55
CA ALA A 214 -15.81 5.38 7.26
C ALA A 214 -14.96 6.15 8.28
N GLY A 215 -14.77 7.46 8.09
CA GLY A 215 -13.95 8.27 8.98
C GLY A 215 -12.45 7.99 8.88
N HIS A 216 -11.67 8.64 9.75
CA HIS A 216 -10.21 8.63 9.70
C HIS A 216 -9.58 7.26 9.93
N ALA A 217 -10.21 6.39 10.70
CA ALA A 217 -9.67 5.07 11.04
C ALA A 217 -10.54 3.90 10.56
N GLY A 218 -11.67 4.17 9.93
CA GLY A 218 -12.72 3.17 9.74
C GLY A 218 -12.55 2.22 8.58
N ILE A 219 -11.50 2.32 7.77
CA ILE A 219 -11.30 1.46 6.60
C ILE A 219 -10.47 0.22 6.97
N PHE A 220 -9.23 0.41 7.42
CA PHE A 220 -8.27 -0.68 7.63
C PHE A 220 -7.94 -0.97 9.09
N TYR A 221 -8.36 -0.09 9.99
CA TYR A 221 -8.13 -0.27 11.41
C TYR A 221 -8.94 -1.45 11.94
N GLY A 222 -8.29 -2.36 12.66
CA GLY A 222 -8.94 -3.58 13.15
C GLY A 222 -10.12 -3.28 14.05
N ILE A 223 -11.24 -3.90 13.77
CA ILE A 223 -12.47 -3.75 14.52
C ILE A 223 -12.31 -4.56 15.81
N ARG A 224 -12.07 -3.88 16.92
CA ARG A 224 -12.01 -4.51 18.24
C ARG A 224 -13.37 -4.70 18.87
N ASP A 225 -14.27 -3.81 18.59
CA ASP A 225 -15.65 -3.78 19.01
C ASP A 225 -16.42 -2.95 17.98
N ASN A 226 -17.67 -3.21 17.77
CA ASN A 226 -18.53 -2.54 16.78
C ASN A 226 -18.75 -1.04 17.02
N THR A 227 -17.86 -0.37 17.72
CA THR A 227 -18.00 1.03 18.16
C THR A 227 -17.22 2.02 17.31
N GLN A 228 -16.43 1.55 16.35
CA GLN A 228 -15.70 2.40 15.41
C GLN A 228 -16.48 2.58 14.11
N ASP A 229 -16.15 3.63 13.38
CA ASP A 229 -16.82 4.05 12.13
C ASP A 229 -16.76 3.01 11.00
N GLY A 230 -15.88 2.01 11.13
CA GLY A 230 -15.69 0.94 10.15
C GLY A 230 -16.42 -0.35 10.50
N THR A 231 -16.79 -1.10 9.47
CA THR A 231 -17.33 -2.46 9.56
C THR A 231 -16.38 -3.42 8.87
N ILE A 232 -16.52 -4.74 9.15
CA ILE A 232 -15.73 -5.75 8.44
C ILE A 232 -15.97 -5.67 6.91
N ALA A 233 -17.18 -5.33 6.48
CA ALA A 233 -17.52 -5.14 5.07
C ALA A 233 -16.70 -4.02 4.43
N VAL A 234 -16.55 -2.86 5.09
CA VAL A 234 -15.75 -1.74 4.59
C VAL A 234 -14.27 -2.12 4.53
N LEU A 235 -13.77 -2.87 5.51
CA LEU A 235 -12.39 -3.36 5.50
C LEU A 235 -12.15 -4.30 4.31
N GLU A 236 -13.04 -5.25 4.05
CA GLU A 236 -12.93 -6.17 2.91
C GLU A 236 -13.04 -5.44 1.56
N GLU A 237 -13.95 -4.49 1.45
CA GLU A 237 -14.05 -3.61 0.27
C GLU A 237 -12.78 -2.79 0.07
N GLY A 238 -12.24 -2.20 1.14
CA GLY A 238 -10.98 -1.46 1.11
C GLY A 238 -9.79 -2.32 0.68
N VAL A 239 -9.70 -3.55 1.18
CA VAL A 239 -8.69 -4.52 0.71
C VAL A 239 -8.88 -4.83 -0.78
N THR A 240 -10.12 -4.96 -1.25
CA THR A 240 -10.39 -5.14 -2.68
C THR A 240 -9.89 -3.95 -3.50
N VAL A 241 -10.11 -2.72 -3.04
CA VAL A 241 -9.55 -1.52 -3.68
C VAL A 241 -8.02 -1.61 -3.78
N LEU A 242 -7.34 -1.99 -2.69
CA LEU A 242 -5.87 -2.15 -2.69
C LEU A 242 -5.41 -3.25 -3.64
N VAL A 243 -6.09 -4.41 -3.65
CA VAL A 243 -5.76 -5.52 -4.55
C VAL A 243 -5.87 -5.10 -6.01
N GLN A 244 -6.96 -4.43 -6.39
CA GLN A 244 -7.15 -3.91 -7.75
C GLN A 244 -6.06 -2.90 -8.11
N TRP A 245 -5.72 -2.00 -7.18
CA TRP A 245 -4.68 -1.00 -7.42
C TRP A 245 -3.30 -1.63 -7.63
N PHE A 246 -2.89 -2.55 -6.75
CA PHE A 246 -1.60 -3.20 -6.86
C PHE A 246 -1.54 -4.20 -8.03
N ASP A 247 -2.66 -4.84 -8.36
CA ASP A 247 -2.73 -5.70 -9.54
C ASP A 247 -2.55 -4.90 -10.84
N TYR A 248 -3.13 -3.70 -10.89
CA TYR A 248 -2.88 -2.74 -11.97
C TYR A 248 -1.43 -2.25 -11.99
N THR A 249 -0.93 -1.72 -10.87
CA THR A 249 0.35 -0.99 -10.85
C THR A 249 1.58 -1.87 -10.75
N LEU A 250 1.50 -3.02 -10.08
CA LEU A 250 2.62 -3.95 -9.90
C LEU A 250 2.58 -5.13 -10.86
N ASN A 251 1.39 -5.62 -11.19
CA ASN A 251 1.22 -6.77 -12.09
C ASN A 251 0.88 -6.39 -13.54
N GLY A 252 0.59 -5.11 -13.80
CA GLY A 252 0.27 -4.61 -15.14
C GLY A 252 -1.09 -5.10 -15.67
N ASN A 253 -2.01 -5.46 -14.79
CA ASN A 253 -3.33 -5.96 -15.16
C ASN A 253 -4.26 -4.82 -15.59
N SER A 254 -4.53 -4.70 -16.88
CA SER A 254 -5.41 -3.67 -17.42
C SER A 254 -6.87 -3.82 -16.96
N ALA A 255 -7.36 -5.04 -16.70
CA ALA A 255 -8.70 -5.25 -16.16
C ALA A 255 -8.84 -4.70 -14.73
N ALA A 256 -7.77 -4.79 -13.92
CA ALA A 256 -7.74 -4.18 -12.59
C ALA A 256 -7.78 -2.64 -12.66
N LYS A 257 -7.15 -2.03 -13.67
CA LYS A 257 -7.27 -0.59 -13.91
C LYS A 257 -8.73 -0.17 -14.20
N ALA A 258 -9.45 -0.99 -14.95
CA ALA A 258 -10.86 -0.73 -15.27
C ALA A 258 -11.75 -0.64 -14.02
N TYR A 259 -11.36 -1.25 -12.91
CA TYR A 259 -12.06 -1.11 -11.64
C TYR A 259 -12.16 0.35 -11.17
N PHE A 260 -11.19 1.19 -11.50
CA PHE A 260 -11.16 2.61 -11.16
C PHE A 260 -11.76 3.53 -12.24
N THR A 261 -11.78 3.10 -13.50
CA THR A 261 -12.12 3.95 -14.64
C THR A 261 -13.47 3.62 -15.29
N ASP A 262 -13.98 2.40 -15.06
CA ASP A 262 -15.25 1.96 -15.62
C ASP A 262 -16.43 2.27 -14.66
N PRO A 263 -17.58 2.77 -15.16
CA PRO A 263 -18.76 3.00 -14.33
C PRO A 263 -19.31 1.76 -13.60
N SER A 264 -19.03 0.57 -14.10
CA SER A 264 -19.38 -0.69 -13.43
C SER A 264 -18.38 -1.15 -12.36
N GLY A 265 -17.28 -0.46 -12.22
CA GLY A 265 -16.25 -0.73 -11.22
C GLY A 265 -16.56 -0.14 -9.84
N LEU A 266 -15.58 0.48 -9.20
CA LEU A 266 -15.69 1.00 -7.84
C LEU A 266 -16.82 2.01 -7.67
N SER A 267 -17.07 2.86 -8.66
CA SER A 267 -18.15 3.84 -8.60
C SER A 267 -19.56 3.23 -8.53
N SER A 268 -19.71 1.95 -8.84
CA SER A 268 -20.96 1.21 -8.68
C SER A 268 -21.16 0.62 -7.27
N VAL A 269 -20.12 0.61 -6.44
CA VAL A 269 -20.18 0.08 -5.07
C VAL A 269 -20.75 1.16 -4.15
N PRO A 270 -21.83 0.87 -3.41
CA PRO A 270 -22.45 1.86 -2.52
C PRO A 270 -21.45 2.47 -1.53
N LYS A 271 -21.56 3.77 -1.30
CA LYS A 271 -20.70 4.54 -0.39
C LYS A 271 -19.21 4.66 -0.81
N TRP A 272 -18.84 4.18 -1.99
CA TRP A 272 -17.54 4.42 -2.54
C TRP A 272 -17.59 5.48 -3.64
N THR A 273 -16.58 6.33 -3.65
CA THR A 273 -16.38 7.36 -4.69
C THR A 273 -15.02 7.15 -5.33
N VAL A 274 -14.88 7.51 -6.59
CA VAL A 274 -13.61 7.44 -7.30
C VAL A 274 -13.48 8.59 -8.30
N GLU A 275 -12.34 9.26 -8.27
CA GLU A 275 -11.86 10.18 -9.29
C GLU A 275 -10.50 9.71 -9.77
N THR A 276 -10.22 9.88 -11.05
CA THR A 276 -8.94 9.48 -11.63
C THR A 276 -8.38 10.55 -12.56
N LYS A 277 -7.06 10.61 -12.65
CA LYS A 277 -6.35 11.38 -13.67
C LYS A 277 -5.16 10.58 -14.20
N GLY A 278 -4.89 10.71 -15.51
CA GLY A 278 -3.79 9.99 -16.14
C GLY A 278 -3.91 8.47 -16.19
N LEU A 279 -5.03 7.89 -15.75
CA LEU A 279 -5.32 6.47 -15.85
C LEU A 279 -6.15 6.21 -17.12
N GLN A 280 -5.65 6.61 -18.29
CA GLN A 280 -6.37 6.41 -19.54
C GLN A 280 -6.52 4.92 -19.87
N PRO A 281 -7.62 4.54 -20.57
CA PRO A 281 -7.88 3.16 -20.96
C PRO A 281 -6.76 2.53 -21.76
#